data_578aef5c23a67b397130fdbfc2ab278d
#
_entry.id   578aef5c23a67b397130fdbfc2ab278d
#
_cell.length_a   1.000
_cell.length_b   1.000
_cell.length_c   1.000
_cell.angle_alpha   90.00
_cell.angle_beta   90.00
_cell.angle_gamma   90.00
#
_symmetry.space_group_name_H-M   'P 1'
#
loop_
_entity.id
_entity.type
_entity.pdbx_description
1 polymer ?
#
loop_
_entity_poly.entity_id
_entity_poly.type
_entity_poly.pdbx_seq_one_letter_code
_entity_poly.pdbx_strand_id
1 'polypeptide(L)'
;VVQAYAYSKFLGEITLMFDDAGNVTSAQGELILLDASVTPDVDIAARVAQMGTPIEEMKQRVVADAATPIEGDRAVCRVQECQMGNLVADAMLARVKDQGVTIAIANSGGIRASLEPGEVTMGEVLSVLPFQNTLSTFELDGATLVSALENGVSQVEEVKGRFPQVAGLKFNWDASVAAGEGRIQDVMVADGDGFVAVDPAKTYMVVTNNYVRGGGDGYKMFAGDDKNAYDFGPDLADVLAEYMATNSPYTPYIDGRISQK
;
A
#
# COMPACT_ATOMS: atom_id res chain seq x y z
N VAL A 1 -3.37 33.03 -6.16
CA VAL A 1 -3.33 31.78 -5.39
C VAL A 1 -2.02 31.76 -4.62
N VAL A 2 -2.09 31.45 -3.34
CA VAL A 2 -0.93 31.36 -2.44
C VAL A 2 -0.92 30.01 -1.73
N GLN A 3 0.25 29.57 -1.30
CA GLN A 3 0.44 28.29 -0.62
C GLN A 3 1.60 28.41 0.38
N ALA A 4 1.46 27.80 1.54
CA ALA A 4 2.44 27.81 2.62
C ALA A 4 3.12 26.40 2.77
N TYR A 5 3.58 25.78 1.64
CA TYR A 5 4.17 24.46 1.65
C TYR A 5 3.16 23.34 2.04
N ALA A 6 3.61 22.29 2.76
CA ALA A 6 2.81 21.10 3.07
C ALA A 6 3.00 20.67 4.53
N TYR A 7 2.13 19.77 5.02
CA TYR A 7 2.22 19.10 6.32
C TYR A 7 2.20 20.05 7.53
N SER A 8 1.48 21.18 7.42
CA SER A 8 1.40 22.20 8.48
C SER A 8 2.75 22.71 8.98
N LYS A 9 3.80 22.64 8.15
CA LYS A 9 5.14 23.10 8.50
C LYS A 9 5.23 24.64 8.59
N PHE A 10 4.43 25.32 7.79
CA PHE A 10 4.37 26.79 7.77
C PHE A 10 2.93 27.28 7.86
N LEU A 11 2.74 28.39 8.55
CA LEU A 11 1.53 29.21 8.47
C LEU A 11 1.80 30.37 7.51
N GLY A 12 0.94 30.56 6.51
CA GLY A 12 1.00 31.74 5.63
C GLY A 12 0.12 32.85 6.19
N GLU A 13 0.70 34.04 6.44
CA GLU A 13 -0.02 35.25 6.74
C GLU A 13 -0.03 36.16 5.51
N ILE A 14 -1.20 36.69 5.13
CA ILE A 14 -1.35 37.55 3.95
C ILE A 14 -2.14 38.78 4.33
N THR A 15 -1.56 39.95 4.03
CA THR A 15 -2.22 41.25 4.14
C THR A 15 -2.56 41.75 2.75
N LEU A 16 -3.86 42.02 2.50
CA LEU A 16 -4.35 42.61 1.25
C LEU A 16 -4.88 44.01 1.50
N MET A 17 -4.51 44.94 0.63
CA MET A 17 -5.10 46.28 0.58
C MET A 17 -6.02 46.37 -0.61
N PHE A 18 -7.15 47.04 -0.44
CA PHE A 18 -8.17 47.22 -1.48
C PHE A 18 -8.43 48.70 -1.71
N ASP A 19 -8.78 49.08 -2.94
CA ASP A 19 -9.35 50.39 -3.27
C ASP A 19 -10.86 50.46 -2.95
N ASP A 20 -11.47 51.62 -3.14
CA ASP A 20 -12.89 51.86 -2.88
C ASP A 20 -13.81 51.07 -3.86
N ALA A 21 -13.26 50.57 -4.98
CA ALA A 21 -13.93 49.71 -5.95
C ALA A 21 -13.77 48.22 -5.65
N GLY A 22 -13.04 47.85 -4.59
CA GLY A 22 -12.79 46.45 -4.20
C GLY A 22 -11.67 45.74 -4.98
N ASN A 23 -10.85 46.47 -5.72
CA ASN A 23 -9.67 45.89 -6.36
C ASN A 23 -8.48 45.82 -5.42
N VAL A 24 -7.71 44.70 -5.47
CA VAL A 24 -6.49 44.57 -4.68
C VAL A 24 -5.43 45.56 -5.19
N THR A 25 -4.99 46.47 -4.32
CA THR A 25 -3.94 47.47 -4.61
C THR A 25 -2.56 47.04 -4.10
N SER A 26 -2.50 46.16 -3.10
CA SER A 26 -1.27 45.62 -2.55
C SER A 26 -1.52 44.26 -1.94
N ALA A 27 -0.54 43.35 -2.05
CA ALA A 27 -0.53 42.05 -1.39
C ALA A 27 0.87 41.83 -0.81
N GLN A 28 0.94 41.57 0.51
CA GLN A 28 2.16 41.19 1.22
C GLN A 28 1.92 39.88 1.94
N GLY A 29 2.93 39.03 2.03
CA GLY A 29 2.81 37.74 2.72
C GLY A 29 4.10 37.35 3.43
N GLU A 30 3.92 36.67 4.55
CA GLU A 30 5.01 36.06 5.32
C GLU A 30 4.73 34.56 5.55
N LEU A 31 5.80 33.81 5.71
CA LEU A 31 5.74 32.40 6.09
C LEU A 31 6.28 32.25 7.52
N ILE A 32 5.41 31.86 8.43
CA ILE A 32 5.75 31.57 9.82
C ILE A 32 6.07 30.08 9.91
N LEU A 33 7.33 29.77 10.26
CA LEU A 33 7.73 28.38 10.52
C LEU A 33 7.09 27.91 11.83
N LEU A 34 6.33 26.81 11.78
CA LEU A 34 5.71 26.18 12.95
C LEU A 34 6.66 25.13 13.52
N ASP A 35 7.61 25.55 14.32
CA ASP A 35 8.56 24.71 15.03
C ASP A 35 8.40 24.81 16.55
N ALA A 36 9.33 24.24 17.31
CA ALA A 36 9.31 24.26 18.78
C ALA A 36 9.37 25.67 19.43
N SER A 37 9.65 26.72 18.64
CA SER A 37 9.63 28.13 19.15
C SER A 37 8.20 28.68 19.26
N VAL A 38 7.24 28.07 18.55
CA VAL A 38 5.84 28.49 18.62
C VAL A 38 5.17 27.81 19.82
N THR A 39 4.77 28.62 20.82
CA THR A 39 4.08 28.08 21.99
C THR A 39 2.67 27.62 21.62
N PRO A 40 2.32 26.33 21.84
CA PRO A 40 0.97 25.85 21.61
C PRO A 40 -0.06 26.53 22.51
N ASP A 41 -1.26 26.75 22.01
CA ASP A 41 -2.41 27.09 22.84
C ASP A 41 -2.69 25.95 23.83
N VAL A 42 -2.75 26.29 25.13
CA VAL A 42 -2.83 25.30 26.23
C VAL A 42 -4.12 24.47 26.17
N ASP A 43 -5.25 25.11 25.86
CA ASP A 43 -6.57 24.47 25.87
C ASP A 43 -6.70 23.54 24.64
N ILE A 44 -6.21 23.99 23.49
CA ILE A 44 -6.20 23.18 22.25
C ILE A 44 -5.26 22.00 22.42
N ALA A 45 -4.05 22.22 22.97
CA ALA A 45 -3.10 21.13 23.22
C ALA A 45 -3.66 20.07 24.17
N ALA A 46 -4.32 20.49 25.25
CA ALA A 46 -4.97 19.59 26.20
C ALA A 46 -6.09 18.78 25.53
N ARG A 47 -6.90 19.43 24.68
CA ARG A 47 -7.96 18.75 23.93
C ARG A 47 -7.42 17.73 22.92
N VAL A 48 -6.35 18.08 22.19
CA VAL A 48 -5.66 17.17 21.27
C VAL A 48 -5.11 15.95 22.02
N ALA A 49 -4.44 16.17 23.16
CA ALA A 49 -3.94 15.09 24.01
C ALA A 49 -5.06 14.16 24.49
N GLN A 50 -6.17 14.72 24.97
CA GLN A 50 -7.34 13.93 25.39
C GLN A 50 -7.94 13.09 24.26
N MET A 51 -8.07 13.66 23.05
CA MET A 51 -8.56 12.94 21.86
C MET A 51 -7.56 11.89 21.37
N GLY A 52 -6.27 12.10 21.58
CA GLY A 52 -5.19 11.17 21.21
C GLY A 52 -5.10 9.94 22.12
N THR A 53 -5.57 10.00 23.37
CA THR A 53 -5.41 8.90 24.33
C THR A 53 -5.90 7.53 23.81
N PRO A 54 -7.13 7.38 23.28
CA PRO A 54 -7.58 6.08 22.76
C PRO A 54 -6.75 5.58 21.57
N ILE A 55 -6.21 6.49 20.76
CA ILE A 55 -5.37 6.16 19.62
C ILE A 55 -4.03 5.62 20.09
N GLU A 56 -3.43 6.25 21.10
CA GLU A 56 -2.16 5.79 21.66
C GLU A 56 -2.31 4.44 22.36
N GLU A 57 -3.41 4.21 23.09
CA GLU A 57 -3.73 2.91 23.69
C GLU A 57 -3.86 1.81 22.60
N MET A 58 -4.55 2.11 21.49
CA MET A 58 -4.67 1.20 20.36
C MET A 58 -3.31 0.90 19.74
N LYS A 59 -2.47 1.91 19.53
CA LYS A 59 -1.13 1.75 18.96
C LYS A 59 -0.20 0.88 19.81
N GLN A 60 -0.33 0.96 21.14
CA GLN A 60 0.49 0.18 22.08
C GLN A 60 0.04 -1.27 22.19
N ARG A 61 -1.11 -1.64 21.63
CA ARG A 61 -1.61 -3.01 21.68
C ARG A 61 -0.68 -3.94 20.90
N VAL A 62 -0.05 -4.89 21.59
CA VAL A 62 0.70 -5.97 20.97
C VAL A 62 -0.26 -6.87 20.19
N VAL A 63 0.07 -7.17 18.94
CA VAL A 63 -0.75 -7.99 18.04
C VAL A 63 -0.10 -9.33 17.70
N ALA A 64 1.23 -9.41 17.69
CA ALA A 64 1.99 -10.62 17.35
C ALA A 64 3.44 -10.51 17.82
N ASP A 65 4.22 -11.56 17.53
CA ASP A 65 5.69 -11.53 17.59
C ASP A 65 6.27 -11.78 16.19
N ALA A 66 7.37 -11.10 15.86
CA ALA A 66 8.21 -11.37 14.71
C ALA A 66 9.45 -12.15 15.14
N ALA A 67 9.69 -13.32 14.55
CA ALA A 67 10.82 -14.18 14.91
C ALA A 67 12.17 -13.58 14.48
N THR A 68 12.19 -12.83 13.37
CA THR A 68 13.35 -12.14 12.80
C THR A 68 12.88 -10.84 12.15
N PRO A 69 13.78 -9.90 11.77
CA PRO A 69 13.40 -8.70 11.05
C PRO A 69 12.59 -9.01 9.78
N ILE A 70 11.57 -8.21 9.49
CA ILE A 70 10.74 -8.33 8.28
C ILE A 70 11.03 -7.15 7.38
N GLU A 71 11.77 -7.41 6.29
CA GLU A 71 12.21 -6.38 5.34
C GLU A 71 11.04 -5.77 4.57
N GLY A 72 10.86 -4.46 4.72
CA GLY A 72 9.83 -3.65 4.06
C GLY A 72 10.38 -2.37 3.40
N ASP A 73 11.72 -2.23 3.28
CA ASP A 73 12.33 -1.05 2.69
C ASP A 73 11.88 -0.89 1.21
N ARG A 74 11.58 0.35 0.85
CA ARG A 74 11.13 0.70 -0.49
C ARG A 74 12.15 0.37 -1.59
N ALA A 75 13.45 0.44 -1.29
CA ALA A 75 14.49 0.14 -2.25
C ALA A 75 14.54 -1.37 -2.58
N VAL A 76 13.99 -2.21 -1.70
CA VAL A 76 13.87 -3.66 -1.90
C VAL A 76 12.49 -4.00 -2.46
N CYS A 77 11.41 -3.65 -1.77
CA CYS A 77 10.05 -4.08 -2.10
C CYS A 77 9.51 -3.49 -3.41
N ARG A 78 10.11 -2.44 -3.97
CA ARG A 78 9.68 -1.83 -5.23
C ARG A 78 10.42 -2.31 -6.47
N VAL A 79 11.34 -3.26 -6.31
CA VAL A 79 12.14 -3.77 -7.43
C VAL A 79 12.23 -5.29 -7.46
N GLN A 80 11.88 -5.96 -6.37
CA GLN A 80 11.93 -7.41 -6.24
C GLN A 80 10.94 -7.93 -5.21
N GLU A 81 10.81 -9.25 -5.11
CA GLU A 81 10.12 -9.91 -4.00
C GLU A 81 10.73 -9.48 -2.66
N CYS A 82 9.89 -9.16 -1.68
CA CYS A 82 10.35 -8.82 -0.33
C CYS A 82 9.50 -9.49 0.76
N GLN A 83 10.10 -9.67 1.93
CA GLN A 83 9.47 -10.37 3.06
C GLN A 83 8.17 -9.71 3.50
N MET A 84 8.14 -8.38 3.63
CA MET A 84 6.92 -7.65 3.99
C MET A 84 5.88 -7.73 2.87
N GLY A 85 6.31 -7.75 1.62
CA GLY A 85 5.44 -7.94 0.46
C GLY A 85 4.75 -9.29 0.48
N ASN A 86 5.51 -10.36 0.77
CA ASN A 86 4.96 -11.70 0.92
C ASN A 86 3.97 -11.75 2.08
N LEU A 87 4.33 -11.21 3.26
CA LEU A 87 3.46 -11.17 4.42
C LEU A 87 2.13 -10.45 4.14
N VAL A 88 2.17 -9.27 3.51
CA VAL A 88 0.96 -8.49 3.18
C VAL A 88 0.09 -9.24 2.16
N ALA A 89 0.68 -9.77 1.09
CA ALA A 89 -0.06 -10.48 0.06
C ALA A 89 -0.68 -11.78 0.59
N ASP A 90 0.05 -12.52 1.43
CA ASP A 90 -0.45 -13.75 2.07
C ASP A 90 -1.59 -13.45 3.06
N ALA A 91 -1.48 -12.37 3.84
CA ALA A 91 -2.53 -11.93 4.74
C ALA A 91 -3.81 -11.57 3.97
N MET A 92 -3.69 -10.83 2.88
CA MET A 92 -4.81 -10.48 2.01
C MET A 92 -5.49 -11.74 1.45
N LEU A 93 -4.71 -12.67 0.91
CA LEU A 93 -5.25 -13.91 0.33
C LEU A 93 -5.89 -14.80 1.39
N ALA A 94 -5.24 -14.98 2.54
CA ALA A 94 -5.76 -15.78 3.65
C ALA A 94 -7.12 -15.27 4.14
N ARG A 95 -7.32 -13.94 4.18
CA ARG A 95 -8.56 -13.31 4.66
C ARG A 95 -9.77 -13.61 3.79
N VAL A 96 -9.57 -13.87 2.49
CA VAL A 96 -10.68 -14.01 1.51
C VAL A 96 -10.67 -15.36 0.78
N LYS A 97 -9.79 -16.29 1.15
CA LYS A 97 -9.66 -17.60 0.46
C LYS A 97 -10.97 -18.40 0.42
N ASP A 98 -11.77 -18.30 1.47
CA ASP A 98 -13.06 -19.02 1.59
C ASP A 98 -14.13 -18.43 0.65
N GLN A 99 -13.85 -17.31 -0.01
CA GLN A 99 -14.70 -16.68 -1.04
C GLN A 99 -14.32 -17.13 -2.46
N GLY A 100 -13.42 -18.11 -2.61
CA GLY A 100 -12.94 -18.59 -3.90
C GLY A 100 -11.86 -17.70 -4.54
N VAL A 101 -11.33 -16.73 -3.80
CA VAL A 101 -10.21 -15.88 -4.23
C VAL A 101 -8.93 -16.70 -4.19
N THR A 102 -8.17 -16.68 -5.28
CA THR A 102 -6.95 -17.49 -5.44
C THR A 102 -5.69 -16.66 -5.66
N ILE A 103 -5.81 -15.37 -5.91
CA ILE A 103 -4.69 -14.48 -6.23
C ILE A 103 -4.81 -13.21 -5.40
N ALA A 104 -3.70 -12.78 -4.78
CA ALA A 104 -3.55 -11.45 -4.18
C ALA A 104 -2.49 -10.65 -4.93
N ILE A 105 -2.77 -9.36 -5.12
CA ILE A 105 -1.84 -8.39 -5.71
C ILE A 105 -1.85 -7.14 -4.82
N ALA A 106 -0.71 -6.85 -4.18
CA ALA A 106 -0.49 -5.64 -3.40
C ALA A 106 0.54 -4.75 -4.09
N ASN A 107 0.27 -3.46 -4.20
CA ASN A 107 1.28 -2.52 -4.66
C ASN A 107 2.31 -2.23 -3.55
N SER A 108 3.58 -2.35 -3.86
CA SER A 108 4.66 -2.08 -2.90
C SER A 108 4.69 -0.64 -2.39
N GLY A 109 4.03 0.28 -3.09
CA GLY A 109 3.83 1.67 -2.64
C GLY A 109 3.02 1.78 -1.37
N GLY A 110 2.18 0.78 -1.07
CA GLY A 110 1.44 0.66 0.17
C GLY A 110 2.29 0.31 1.39
N ILE A 111 3.45 -0.34 1.18
CA ILE A 111 4.37 -0.78 2.23
C ILE A 111 5.33 0.37 2.57
N ARG A 112 5.40 0.77 3.85
CA ARG A 112 6.09 2.00 4.26
C ARG A 112 7.16 1.82 5.31
N ALA A 113 7.26 0.66 5.96
CA ALA A 113 8.23 0.37 7.00
C ALA A 113 8.59 -1.13 7.02
N SER A 114 9.73 -1.45 7.63
CA SER A 114 10.10 -2.79 8.07
C SER A 114 9.62 -3.02 9.50
N LEU A 115 9.63 -4.25 9.98
CA LEU A 115 9.38 -4.60 11.37
C LEU A 115 10.63 -5.22 11.99
N GLU A 116 10.93 -4.86 13.24
CA GLU A 116 12.00 -5.44 14.01
C GLU A 116 11.57 -6.75 14.68
N PRO A 117 12.49 -7.63 15.10
CA PRO A 117 12.16 -8.86 15.81
C PRO A 117 11.63 -8.57 17.22
N GLY A 118 10.72 -9.42 17.70
CA GLY A 118 10.08 -9.31 19.00
C GLY A 118 8.60 -8.92 18.90
N GLU A 119 8.08 -8.33 19.97
CA GLU A 119 6.69 -7.89 20.02
C GLU A 119 6.39 -6.86 18.92
N VAL A 120 5.32 -7.11 18.17
CA VAL A 120 4.80 -6.20 17.15
C VAL A 120 3.52 -5.56 17.67
N THR A 121 3.50 -4.24 17.66
CA THR A 121 2.34 -3.44 18.10
C THR A 121 1.46 -3.05 16.92
N MET A 122 0.19 -2.71 17.18
CA MET A 122 -0.71 -2.16 16.15
C MET A 122 -0.16 -0.84 15.57
N GLY A 123 0.58 -0.05 16.35
CA GLY A 123 1.24 1.16 15.89
C GLY A 123 2.30 0.89 14.82
N GLU A 124 3.06 -0.20 14.96
CA GLU A 124 4.03 -0.63 13.96
C GLU A 124 3.34 -1.15 12.71
N VAL A 125 2.27 -1.95 12.84
CA VAL A 125 1.44 -2.37 11.70
C VAL A 125 0.90 -1.18 10.93
N LEU A 126 0.38 -0.16 11.62
CA LEU A 126 -0.08 1.09 11.01
C LEU A 126 1.06 1.92 10.39
N SER A 127 2.30 1.75 10.88
CA SER A 127 3.48 2.37 10.23
C SER A 127 3.86 1.66 8.93
N VAL A 128 3.66 0.34 8.86
CA VAL A 128 3.79 -0.44 7.62
C VAL A 128 2.71 -0.07 6.61
N LEU A 129 1.45 0.05 7.04
CA LEU A 129 0.26 0.25 6.19
C LEU A 129 -0.55 1.50 6.61
N PRO A 130 -0.03 2.73 6.40
CA PRO A 130 -0.62 3.94 6.99
C PRO A 130 -1.82 4.53 6.22
N PHE A 131 -2.25 3.93 5.11
CA PHE A 131 -3.19 4.57 4.18
C PHE A 131 -4.67 4.25 4.43
N GLN A 132 -4.99 3.47 5.45
CA GLN A 132 -6.37 3.03 5.73
C GLN A 132 -7.05 2.39 4.50
N ASN A 133 -6.27 1.65 3.72
CA ASN A 133 -6.80 0.90 2.59
C ASN A 133 -7.65 -0.27 3.07
N THR A 134 -8.70 -0.57 2.33
CA THR A 134 -9.56 -1.74 2.54
C THR A 134 -9.33 -2.78 1.46
N LEU A 135 -9.70 -4.03 1.72
CA LEU A 135 -9.65 -5.09 0.72
C LEU A 135 -10.77 -4.93 -0.32
N SER A 136 -10.45 -5.24 -1.56
CA SER A 136 -11.40 -5.36 -2.66
C SER A 136 -11.17 -6.68 -3.39
N THR A 137 -12.24 -7.42 -3.67
CA THR A 137 -12.21 -8.65 -4.47
C THR A 137 -12.95 -8.44 -5.78
N PHE A 138 -12.46 -9.03 -6.85
CA PHE A 138 -13.03 -8.85 -8.20
C PHE A 138 -12.54 -9.95 -9.17
N GLU A 139 -13.15 -10.00 -10.34
CA GLU A 139 -12.83 -10.96 -11.39
C GLU A 139 -11.94 -10.33 -12.48
N LEU A 140 -10.94 -11.08 -12.93
CA LEU A 140 -10.09 -10.75 -14.08
C LEU A 140 -9.91 -11.96 -14.99
N ASP A 141 -9.87 -11.76 -16.31
CA ASP A 141 -9.29 -12.75 -17.20
C ASP A 141 -7.75 -12.77 -17.12
N GLY A 142 -7.17 -13.92 -17.54
CA GLY A 142 -5.72 -14.10 -17.43
C GLY A 142 -4.92 -13.14 -18.31
N ALA A 143 -5.46 -12.68 -19.44
CA ALA A 143 -4.80 -11.69 -20.30
C ALA A 143 -4.71 -10.33 -19.57
N THR A 144 -5.77 -9.91 -18.89
CA THR A 144 -5.79 -8.70 -18.07
C THR A 144 -4.85 -8.84 -16.88
N LEU A 145 -4.76 -10.03 -16.26
CA LEU A 145 -3.82 -10.29 -15.18
C LEU A 145 -2.37 -10.09 -15.63
N VAL A 146 -1.98 -10.64 -16.80
CA VAL A 146 -0.64 -10.42 -17.38
C VAL A 146 -0.38 -8.93 -17.67
N SER A 147 -1.37 -8.22 -18.23
CA SER A 147 -1.28 -6.77 -18.46
C SER A 147 -1.08 -5.98 -17.15
N ALA A 148 -1.70 -6.41 -16.06
CA ALA A 148 -1.53 -5.78 -14.76
C ALA A 148 -0.11 -5.98 -14.21
N LEU A 149 0.45 -7.18 -14.35
CA LEU A 149 1.85 -7.43 -13.98
C LEU A 149 2.82 -6.62 -14.83
N GLU A 150 2.56 -6.49 -16.14
CA GLU A 150 3.35 -5.64 -17.05
C GLU A 150 3.34 -4.17 -16.62
N ASN A 151 2.17 -3.63 -16.23
CA ASN A 151 2.09 -2.31 -15.58
C ASN A 151 2.93 -2.27 -14.31
N GLY A 152 2.87 -3.30 -13.49
CA GLY A 152 3.60 -3.38 -12.22
C GLY A 152 5.11 -3.22 -12.36
N VAL A 153 5.72 -3.85 -13.37
CA VAL A 153 7.18 -3.80 -13.62
C VAL A 153 7.59 -2.66 -14.56
N SER A 154 6.63 -1.84 -15.02
CA SER A 154 6.90 -0.80 -16.06
C SER A 154 7.75 0.38 -15.58
N GLN A 155 7.92 0.59 -14.27
CA GLN A 155 8.69 1.70 -13.69
C GLN A 155 9.59 1.22 -12.54
N VAL A 156 10.12 0.02 -12.67
CA VAL A 156 11.02 -0.56 -11.67
C VAL A 156 12.34 0.21 -11.55
N GLU A 157 12.86 0.73 -12.66
CA GLU A 157 14.08 1.54 -12.70
C GLU A 157 13.92 2.85 -11.91
N GLU A 158 12.70 3.35 -11.77
CA GLU A 158 12.37 4.55 -11.00
C GLU A 158 11.97 4.24 -9.54
N VAL A 159 12.02 2.98 -9.13
CA VAL A 159 11.63 2.51 -7.79
C VAL A 159 10.20 2.96 -7.43
N LYS A 160 9.27 2.91 -8.40
CA LYS A 160 7.88 3.32 -8.20
C LYS A 160 7.07 2.28 -7.45
N GLY A 161 6.07 2.78 -6.71
CA GLY A 161 5.21 1.97 -5.83
C GLY A 161 4.29 0.98 -6.53
N ARG A 162 4.20 1.00 -7.86
CA ARG A 162 3.37 0.06 -8.63
C ARG A 162 3.91 -1.37 -8.67
N PHE A 163 5.18 -1.60 -8.30
CA PHE A 163 5.74 -2.94 -8.31
C PHE A 163 4.88 -3.88 -7.46
N PRO A 164 4.42 -5.04 -8.01
CA PRO A 164 3.48 -5.91 -7.32
C PRO A 164 4.19 -6.84 -6.34
N GLN A 165 3.61 -7.02 -5.18
CA GLN A 165 3.88 -8.13 -4.27
C GLN A 165 2.67 -9.06 -4.32
N VAL A 166 2.86 -10.37 -4.46
CA VAL A 166 1.78 -11.28 -4.85
C VAL A 166 1.66 -12.51 -3.94
N ALA A 167 0.47 -13.13 -3.90
CA ALA A 167 0.26 -14.47 -3.35
C ALA A 167 -0.69 -15.27 -4.26
N GLY A 168 -0.53 -16.61 -4.28
CA GLY A 168 -1.26 -17.47 -5.20
C GLY A 168 -0.85 -17.31 -6.67
N LEU A 169 0.20 -16.56 -6.93
CA LEU A 169 0.73 -16.20 -8.24
C LEU A 169 2.26 -16.24 -8.19
N LYS A 170 2.88 -16.68 -9.30
CA LYS A 170 4.34 -16.57 -9.52
C LYS A 170 4.59 -16.04 -10.94
N PHE A 171 5.62 -15.22 -11.09
CA PHE A 171 6.03 -14.76 -12.41
C PHE A 171 7.51 -14.42 -12.47
N ASN A 172 8.06 -14.51 -13.69
CA ASN A 172 9.37 -13.99 -14.01
C ASN A 172 9.21 -12.69 -14.84
N TRP A 173 10.17 -11.80 -14.74
CA TRP A 173 10.23 -10.61 -15.57
C TRP A 173 11.66 -10.32 -16.02
N ASP A 174 11.81 -9.68 -17.17
CA ASP A 174 13.10 -9.41 -17.81
C ASP A 174 13.34 -7.90 -17.88
N ALA A 175 14.33 -7.41 -17.13
CA ALA A 175 14.72 -6.01 -17.10
C ALA A 175 15.40 -5.53 -18.40
N SER A 176 15.88 -6.43 -19.23
CA SER A 176 16.51 -6.09 -20.52
C SER A 176 15.49 -5.71 -21.58
N VAL A 177 14.21 -6.06 -21.39
CA VAL A 177 13.09 -5.72 -22.25
C VAL A 177 12.56 -4.32 -21.89
N ALA A 178 12.23 -3.49 -22.87
CA ALA A 178 11.67 -2.17 -22.63
C ALA A 178 10.30 -2.26 -21.93
N ALA A 179 9.97 -1.28 -21.11
CA ALA A 179 8.70 -1.23 -20.40
C ALA A 179 7.51 -1.27 -21.35
N GLY A 180 6.54 -2.18 -21.11
CA GLY A 180 5.36 -2.36 -21.95
C GLY A 180 5.60 -3.20 -23.21
N GLU A 181 6.78 -3.79 -23.40
CA GLU A 181 7.12 -4.63 -24.55
C GLU A 181 7.25 -6.12 -24.21
N GLY A 182 6.59 -6.55 -23.13
CA GLY A 182 6.52 -7.96 -22.74
C GLY A 182 7.64 -8.35 -21.78
N ARG A 183 7.86 -7.57 -20.73
CA ARG A 183 8.78 -7.90 -19.62
C ARG A 183 8.34 -9.13 -18.86
N ILE A 184 7.02 -9.34 -18.74
CA ILE A 184 6.44 -10.43 -17.96
C ILE A 184 6.57 -11.75 -18.70
N GLN A 185 7.06 -12.76 -17.99
CA GLN A 185 7.25 -14.12 -18.50
C GLN A 185 6.80 -15.16 -17.48
N ASP A 186 6.48 -16.36 -17.96
CA ASP A 186 6.21 -17.54 -17.12
C ASP A 186 5.23 -17.29 -15.96
N VAL A 187 4.09 -16.66 -16.25
CA VAL A 187 3.06 -16.40 -15.22
C VAL A 187 2.38 -17.72 -14.86
N MET A 188 2.45 -18.07 -13.57
CA MET A 188 1.90 -19.28 -13.00
C MET A 188 0.90 -18.94 -11.91
N VAL A 189 -0.24 -19.60 -11.87
CA VAL A 189 -1.30 -19.42 -10.86
C VAL A 189 -1.44 -20.69 -10.03
N ALA A 190 -1.78 -20.54 -8.75
CA ALA A 190 -1.98 -21.67 -7.86
C ALA A 190 -3.16 -22.53 -8.34
N ASP A 191 -2.98 -23.86 -8.34
CA ASP A 191 -3.99 -24.88 -8.65
C ASP A 191 -3.76 -26.12 -7.78
N GLY A 192 -4.64 -26.34 -6.81
CA GLY A 192 -4.42 -27.33 -5.76
C GLY A 192 -3.12 -27.07 -4.99
N ASP A 193 -2.28 -28.10 -4.89
CA ASP A 193 -0.97 -28.03 -4.20
C ASP A 193 0.17 -27.55 -5.12
N GLY A 194 -0.13 -27.13 -6.34
CA GLY A 194 0.85 -26.77 -7.35
C GLY A 194 0.58 -25.43 -8.03
N PHE A 195 1.31 -25.20 -9.12
CA PHE A 195 1.15 -24.03 -9.98
C PHE A 195 1.01 -24.49 -11.44
N VAL A 196 0.10 -23.84 -12.16
CA VAL A 196 -0.12 -24.05 -13.60
C VAL A 196 0.05 -22.73 -14.35
N ALA A 197 0.40 -22.80 -15.64
CA ALA A 197 0.48 -21.60 -16.46
C ALA A 197 -0.86 -20.86 -16.48
N VAL A 198 -0.82 -19.52 -16.43
CA VAL A 198 -2.02 -18.71 -16.57
C VAL A 198 -2.69 -19.00 -17.91
N ASP A 199 -4.02 -19.24 -17.89
CA ASP A 199 -4.83 -19.31 -19.09
C ASP A 199 -5.38 -17.91 -19.41
N PRO A 200 -5.01 -17.30 -20.53
CA PRO A 200 -5.44 -15.93 -20.87
C PRO A 200 -6.97 -15.75 -20.92
N ALA A 201 -7.71 -16.82 -21.23
CA ALA A 201 -9.16 -16.77 -21.38
C ALA A 201 -9.93 -17.14 -20.09
N LYS A 202 -9.24 -17.71 -19.10
CA LYS A 202 -9.86 -18.11 -17.82
C LYS A 202 -10.06 -16.91 -16.92
N THR A 203 -11.19 -16.85 -16.23
CA THR A 203 -11.46 -15.86 -15.19
C THR A 203 -10.87 -16.31 -13.85
N TYR A 204 -10.21 -15.40 -13.16
CA TYR A 204 -9.61 -15.57 -11.84
C TYR A 204 -10.21 -14.59 -10.85
N MET A 205 -10.48 -15.06 -9.63
CA MET A 205 -10.84 -14.20 -8.51
C MET A 205 -9.58 -13.62 -7.86
N VAL A 206 -9.52 -12.30 -7.78
CA VAL A 206 -8.36 -11.55 -7.30
C VAL A 206 -8.73 -10.69 -6.10
N VAL A 207 -7.82 -10.55 -5.13
CA VAL A 207 -7.90 -9.54 -4.07
C VAL A 207 -6.79 -8.52 -4.24
N THR A 208 -7.14 -7.26 -4.05
CA THR A 208 -6.21 -6.12 -3.95
C THR A 208 -6.72 -5.11 -2.92
N ASN A 209 -6.04 -3.98 -2.76
CA ASN A 209 -6.58 -2.89 -1.94
C ASN A 209 -7.45 -1.93 -2.79
N ASN A 210 -8.32 -1.17 -2.12
CA ASN A 210 -9.24 -0.23 -2.77
C ASN A 210 -8.56 0.83 -3.64
N TYR A 211 -7.34 1.28 -3.29
CA TYR A 211 -6.57 2.23 -4.09
C TYR A 211 -6.17 1.62 -5.44
N VAL A 212 -5.61 0.42 -5.44
CA VAL A 212 -5.21 -0.31 -6.65
C VAL A 212 -6.44 -0.72 -7.47
N ARG A 213 -7.50 -1.19 -6.80
CA ARG A 213 -8.80 -1.53 -7.42
C ARG A 213 -9.40 -0.33 -8.17
N GLY A 214 -9.27 0.88 -7.62
CA GLY A 214 -9.70 2.13 -8.25
C GLY A 214 -8.79 2.62 -9.39
N GLY A 215 -7.75 1.87 -9.78
CA GLY A 215 -6.82 2.24 -10.85
C GLY A 215 -5.57 2.98 -10.37
N GLY A 216 -5.34 3.05 -9.07
CA GLY A 216 -4.12 3.61 -8.49
C GLY A 216 -2.86 2.93 -9.00
N ASP A 217 -1.73 3.62 -8.96
CA ASP A 217 -0.44 3.14 -9.48
C ASP A 217 -0.48 2.63 -10.93
N GLY A 218 -1.45 3.12 -11.73
CA GLY A 218 -1.59 2.75 -13.14
C GLY A 218 -2.37 1.45 -13.40
N TYR A 219 -2.92 0.80 -12.39
CA TYR A 219 -3.74 -0.43 -12.53
C TYR A 219 -5.17 -0.13 -13.06
N LYS A 220 -5.27 0.71 -14.09
CA LYS A 220 -6.55 1.13 -14.70
C LYS A 220 -7.42 -0.04 -15.17
N MET A 221 -6.80 -1.17 -15.54
CA MET A 221 -7.48 -2.38 -15.96
C MET A 221 -8.25 -3.07 -14.82
N PHE A 222 -8.00 -2.69 -13.57
CA PHE A 222 -8.74 -3.18 -12.41
C PHE A 222 -10.01 -2.38 -12.15
N ALA A 223 -10.07 -1.11 -12.56
CA ALA A 223 -11.23 -0.26 -12.37
C ALA A 223 -12.41 -0.68 -13.29
N GLY A 224 -13.62 -0.27 -12.92
CA GLY A 224 -14.85 -0.53 -13.68
C GLY A 224 -15.84 -1.44 -12.95
N ASP A 225 -17.12 -1.33 -13.33
CA ASP A 225 -18.23 -2.05 -12.68
C ASP A 225 -18.46 -3.46 -13.27
N ASP A 226 -17.77 -3.79 -14.36
CA ASP A 226 -17.87 -5.05 -15.11
C ASP A 226 -17.05 -6.20 -14.50
N LYS A 227 -16.47 -6.01 -13.31
CA LYS A 227 -15.51 -6.94 -12.67
C LYS A 227 -16.11 -7.80 -11.56
N ASN A 228 -17.44 -7.83 -11.40
CA ASN A 228 -18.09 -8.51 -10.28
C ASN A 228 -17.40 -8.20 -8.92
N ALA A 229 -17.19 -6.92 -8.66
CA ALA A 229 -16.34 -6.47 -7.57
C ALA A 229 -17.09 -6.30 -6.24
N TYR A 230 -16.41 -6.60 -5.14
CA TYR A 230 -16.80 -6.22 -3.80
C TYR A 230 -15.71 -5.31 -3.18
N ASP A 231 -16.04 -4.03 -3.02
CA ASP A 231 -15.11 -2.97 -2.64
C ASP A 231 -15.21 -2.55 -1.15
N PHE A 232 -15.96 -3.30 -0.32
CA PHE A 232 -16.25 -2.98 1.08
C PHE A 232 -15.61 -3.98 2.04
N GLY A 233 -14.44 -4.49 1.71
CA GLY A 233 -13.69 -5.41 2.57
C GLY A 233 -13.13 -4.73 3.83
N PRO A 234 -12.56 -5.50 4.75
CA PRO A 234 -11.96 -5.00 5.98
C PRO A 234 -10.72 -4.13 5.71
N ASP A 235 -10.33 -3.35 6.73
CA ASP A 235 -9.09 -2.59 6.72
C ASP A 235 -7.86 -3.51 6.58
N LEU A 236 -6.93 -3.11 5.72
CA LEU A 236 -5.76 -3.92 5.38
C LEU A 236 -4.77 -4.05 6.56
N ALA A 237 -4.66 -3.04 7.42
CA ALA A 237 -3.81 -3.11 8.61
C ALA A 237 -4.39 -4.09 9.64
N ASP A 238 -5.71 -4.10 9.82
CA ASP A 238 -6.37 -5.10 10.68
C ASP A 238 -6.17 -6.51 10.14
N VAL A 239 -6.31 -6.71 8.83
CA VAL A 239 -6.06 -8.01 8.17
C VAL A 239 -4.63 -8.48 8.37
N LEU A 240 -3.66 -7.58 8.26
CA LEU A 240 -2.25 -7.90 8.51
C LEU A 240 -2.03 -8.30 9.98
N ALA A 241 -2.58 -7.54 10.94
CA ALA A 241 -2.49 -7.83 12.37
C ALA A 241 -3.12 -9.18 12.73
N GLU A 242 -4.31 -9.49 12.22
CA GLU A 242 -4.99 -10.78 12.41
C GLU A 242 -4.18 -11.96 11.86
N TYR A 243 -3.60 -11.79 10.66
CA TYR A 243 -2.77 -12.82 10.04
C TYR A 243 -1.49 -13.07 10.84
N MET A 244 -0.80 -12.02 11.26
CA MET A 244 0.39 -12.13 12.11
C MET A 244 0.06 -12.79 13.45
N ALA A 245 -1.05 -12.40 14.11
CA ALA A 245 -1.48 -13.01 15.37
C ALA A 245 -1.71 -14.52 15.23
N THR A 246 -2.32 -14.95 14.12
CA THR A 246 -2.60 -16.37 13.86
C THR A 246 -1.32 -17.18 13.60
N ASN A 247 -0.27 -16.53 13.07
CA ASN A 247 1.00 -17.15 12.71
C ASN A 247 2.15 -16.73 13.64
N SER A 248 1.87 -16.25 14.84
CA SER A 248 2.86 -15.77 15.81
C SER A 248 3.60 -16.96 16.50
N PRO A 249 4.93 -16.88 16.68
CA PRO A 249 5.84 -15.85 16.15
C PRO A 249 6.00 -15.98 14.61
N TYR A 250 5.78 -14.89 13.89
CA TYR A 250 5.86 -14.91 12.41
C TYR A 250 7.31 -15.00 11.95
N THR A 251 7.59 -15.95 11.09
CA THR A 251 8.90 -16.11 10.44
C THR A 251 8.81 -15.67 8.98
N PRO A 252 9.43 -14.54 8.59
CA PRO A 252 9.39 -14.05 7.22
C PRO A 252 10.18 -14.96 6.28
N TYR A 253 9.77 -14.98 5.01
CA TYR A 253 10.40 -15.82 3.99
C TYR A 253 10.34 -15.17 2.60
N ILE A 254 11.19 -15.69 1.71
CA ILE A 254 11.21 -15.46 0.27
C ILE A 254 11.10 -16.84 -0.39
N ASP A 255 10.19 -17.04 -1.32
CA ASP A 255 9.94 -18.35 -1.97
C ASP A 255 10.08 -18.31 -3.50
N GLY A 256 10.56 -17.20 -4.05
CA GLY A 256 10.82 -17.04 -5.48
C GLY A 256 9.53 -16.87 -6.31
N ARG A 257 8.48 -16.29 -5.68
CA ARG A 257 7.24 -15.99 -6.41
C ARG A 257 7.40 -14.87 -7.43
N ILE A 258 8.41 -14.03 -7.28
CA ILE A 258 8.78 -12.96 -8.20
C ILE A 258 10.27 -13.07 -8.49
N SER A 259 10.64 -13.36 -9.73
CA SER A 259 12.04 -13.51 -10.14
C SER A 259 12.38 -12.59 -11.31
N GLN A 260 13.54 -11.98 -11.25
CA GLN A 260 14.12 -11.21 -12.35
C GLN A 260 15.09 -12.11 -13.14
N LYS A 261 15.00 -12.07 -14.47
CA LYS A 261 15.98 -12.69 -15.39
C LYS A 261 17.11 -11.75 -15.72
#